data_c3dcbdbcf7f00335b47a8d0a2145783d
#
_entry.id   c3dcbdbcf7f00335b47a8d0a2145783d
#
_cell.length_a   1.000
_cell.length_b   1.000
_cell.length_c   1.000
_cell.angle_alpha   90.00
_cell.angle_beta   90.00
_cell.angle_gamma   90.00
#
_symmetry.space_group_name_H-M   'P 1'
#
loop_
_entity.id
_entity.type
_entity.pdbx_description
1 polymer ?
#
loop_
_entity_poly.entity_id
_entity_poly.type
_entity_poly.pdbx_seq_one_letter_code
_entity_poly.pdbx_strand_id
1 'polypeptide(L)'
;MCTASNYITDNHYFGRNFDYEISYNERVTVTPRNYELKFRKIDDIKTHYAIIGIAAGIDEYPLYYDACNEKGLAIAGLNFAGNAVYRQFEEDMVNITPFELIPYLLGTCSSVSEAREALGKINLVNINFADELPLSPLHWMISDEVEAIVVEPLADGLKVYDNPVGVLTNNPPFDKQLFYLNNYRGLSNKNPENTFGVDLEEYSRGMGAIGLPGDLSSASRFAKVAFTRANSYSDNDEASSVGQFFHILGSVEQQNGCTFIDDPNLFEYTIYTSCYNTNRAILYYRTYHNSQITAVDLYRENLDSSELINYLLINEEQ
;
A
#
# COMPACT_ATOMS: atom_id res chain seq x y z
N MET A 1 -1.79 -10.60 5.47
CA MET A 1 -1.34 -10.31 4.06
C MET A 1 -1.83 -8.93 3.64
N CYS A 2 -1.48 -8.43 2.47
CA CYS A 2 -1.88 -7.07 2.07
C CYS A 2 -1.85 -6.94 0.55
N THR A 3 -2.54 -5.91 0.02
CA THR A 3 -2.50 -5.57 -1.41
C THR A 3 -2.49 -4.06 -1.56
N ALA A 4 -1.49 -3.48 -2.21
CA ALA A 4 -1.44 -2.07 -2.57
C ALA A 4 -1.59 -1.89 -4.09
N SER A 5 -2.19 -0.78 -4.49
CA SER A 5 -2.33 -0.43 -5.90
C SER A 5 -2.32 1.08 -6.09
N ASN A 6 -2.04 1.52 -7.32
CA ASN A 6 -2.37 2.87 -7.77
C ASN A 6 -3.41 2.81 -8.91
N TYR A 7 -4.06 3.93 -9.17
CA TYR A 7 -4.98 4.12 -10.30
C TYR A 7 -4.89 5.57 -10.76
N ILE A 8 -4.84 5.79 -12.06
CA ILE A 8 -4.62 7.13 -12.62
C ILE A 8 -5.78 7.46 -13.58
N THR A 9 -6.41 8.59 -13.33
CA THR A 9 -7.37 9.25 -14.22
C THR A 9 -6.88 10.70 -14.43
N ASP A 10 -7.69 11.72 -14.17
CA ASP A 10 -7.21 13.11 -14.10
C ASP A 10 -6.34 13.37 -12.84
N ASN A 11 -6.48 12.51 -11.81
CA ASN A 11 -5.66 12.49 -10.61
C ASN A 11 -5.03 11.12 -10.41
N HIS A 12 -4.01 11.09 -9.56
CA HIS A 12 -3.37 9.87 -9.08
C HIS A 12 -4.03 9.41 -7.78
N TYR A 13 -4.46 8.15 -7.77
CA TYR A 13 -5.02 7.47 -6.60
C TYR A 13 -4.10 6.35 -6.18
N PHE A 14 -3.88 6.23 -4.87
CA PHE A 14 -3.02 5.22 -4.28
C PHE A 14 -3.66 4.69 -3.00
N GLY A 15 -3.45 3.43 -2.65
CA GLY A 15 -3.94 2.89 -1.39
C GLY A 15 -3.79 1.39 -1.30
N ARG A 16 -4.42 0.80 -0.27
CA ARG A 16 -4.23 -0.61 0.04
C ARG A 16 -5.44 -1.26 0.69
N ASN A 17 -5.52 -2.61 0.62
CA ASN A 17 -6.16 -3.45 1.61
C ASN A 17 -5.16 -3.76 2.73
N PHE A 18 -5.53 -3.50 3.98
CA PHE A 18 -4.79 -3.94 5.15
C PHE A 18 -5.43 -5.24 5.66
N ASP A 19 -4.79 -6.36 5.33
CA ASP A 19 -5.27 -7.69 5.68
C ASP A 19 -4.44 -8.20 6.86
N TYR A 20 -5.11 -8.46 7.99
CA TYR A 20 -4.49 -8.95 9.22
C TYR A 20 -5.52 -9.69 10.08
N GLU A 21 -5.06 -10.40 11.11
CA GLU A 21 -5.92 -11.19 11.99
C GLU A 21 -6.45 -10.40 13.19
N ILE A 22 -5.77 -9.32 13.56
CA ILE A 22 -6.16 -8.44 14.68
C ILE A 22 -6.02 -6.98 14.29
N SER A 23 -6.86 -6.12 14.87
CA SER A 23 -6.73 -4.66 14.77
C SER A 23 -5.78 -4.15 15.84
N TYR A 24 -4.90 -3.20 15.48
CA TYR A 24 -4.04 -2.44 16.38
C TYR A 24 -4.63 -1.07 16.71
N ASN A 25 -5.95 -0.93 16.66
CA ASN A 25 -6.68 0.33 16.81
C ASN A 25 -6.21 1.38 15.81
N GLU A 26 -6.19 0.98 14.53
CA GLU A 26 -5.80 1.83 13.41
C GLU A 26 -6.60 3.13 13.43
N ARG A 27 -5.92 4.22 13.11
CA ARG A 27 -6.53 5.54 13.05
C ARG A 27 -5.96 6.35 11.89
N VAL A 28 -6.75 7.29 11.39
CA VAL A 28 -6.22 8.32 10.51
C VAL A 28 -5.35 9.24 11.37
N THR A 29 -4.10 9.39 10.95
CA THR A 29 -3.12 10.25 11.62
C THR A 29 -2.63 11.30 10.63
N VAL A 30 -2.75 12.58 11.02
CA VAL A 30 -2.10 13.69 10.32
C VAL A 30 -0.87 14.10 11.11
N THR A 31 0.28 14.13 10.43
CA THR A 31 1.54 14.67 10.95
C THR A 31 1.76 16.05 10.33
N PRO A 32 1.50 17.15 11.08
CA PRO A 32 1.70 18.51 10.59
C PRO A 32 3.17 18.85 10.37
N ARG A 33 3.46 19.90 9.58
CA ARG A 33 4.81 20.29 9.16
C ARG A 33 5.81 20.54 10.28
N ASN A 34 5.35 20.97 11.45
CA ASN A 34 6.20 21.32 12.62
C ASN A 34 6.15 20.27 13.73
N TYR A 35 5.52 19.12 13.49
CA TYR A 35 5.66 17.97 14.37
C TYR A 35 7.09 17.44 14.26
N GLU A 36 7.80 17.29 15.39
CA GLU A 36 9.19 16.80 15.38
C GLU A 36 9.24 15.28 15.16
N LEU A 37 9.63 14.87 13.95
CA LEU A 37 9.83 13.46 13.63
C LEU A 37 11.10 12.95 14.32
N LYS A 38 10.93 11.97 15.20
CA LYS A 38 12.02 11.34 15.97
C LYS A 38 12.60 10.15 15.22
N PHE A 39 13.93 10.03 15.22
CA PHE A 39 14.66 8.94 14.57
C PHE A 39 15.65 8.28 15.53
N ARG A 40 15.90 7.00 15.32
CA ARG A 40 16.76 6.21 16.21
C ARG A 40 18.26 6.44 15.99
N LYS A 41 18.67 6.75 14.75
CA LYS A 41 20.09 6.78 14.35
C LYS A 41 20.49 8.00 13.52
N ILE A 42 19.59 8.87 13.21
CA ILE A 42 19.83 10.15 12.54
C ILE A 42 19.25 11.28 13.39
N ASP A 43 19.57 12.52 13.07
CA ASP A 43 19.02 13.69 13.71
C ASP A 43 17.52 13.81 13.47
N ASP A 44 16.79 14.29 14.47
CA ASP A 44 15.35 14.52 14.40
C ASP A 44 15.02 15.63 13.37
N ILE A 45 13.92 15.44 12.65
CA ILE A 45 13.48 16.39 11.63
C ILE A 45 12.38 17.27 12.23
N LYS A 46 12.66 18.57 12.37
CA LYS A 46 11.76 19.56 13.02
C LYS A 46 10.74 20.18 12.08
N THR A 47 11.06 20.21 10.76
CA THR A 47 10.17 20.77 9.75
C THR A 47 10.24 19.90 8.50
N HIS A 48 9.10 19.47 8.01
CA HIS A 48 8.96 18.51 6.93
C HIS A 48 7.63 18.74 6.19
N TYR A 49 7.37 17.99 5.12
CA TYR A 49 6.06 18.00 4.47
C TYR A 49 4.99 17.40 5.40
N ALA A 50 3.80 17.99 5.39
CA ALA A 50 2.66 17.43 6.11
C ALA A 50 2.26 16.06 5.52
N ILE A 51 1.89 15.12 6.39
CA ILE A 51 1.57 13.74 6.03
C ILE A 51 0.18 13.38 6.55
N ILE A 52 -0.59 12.65 5.76
CA ILE A 52 -1.83 12.00 6.18
C ILE A 52 -1.75 10.51 5.87
N GLY A 53 -2.16 9.67 6.82
CA GLY A 53 -2.12 8.24 6.62
C GLY A 53 -2.92 7.46 7.64
N ILE A 54 -2.94 6.13 7.49
CA ILE A 54 -3.45 5.22 8.50
C ILE A 54 -2.28 4.64 9.27
N ALA A 55 -2.31 4.80 10.59
CA ALA A 55 -1.25 4.41 11.52
C ALA A 55 -1.79 3.54 12.65
N ALA A 56 -0.90 2.81 13.32
CA ALA A 56 -1.23 2.12 14.56
C ALA A 56 -1.65 3.10 15.65
N GLY A 57 -2.51 2.65 16.55
CA GLY A 57 -3.05 3.45 17.66
C GLY A 57 -2.03 3.78 18.75
N ILE A 58 -0.86 4.34 18.40
CA ILE A 58 0.21 4.77 19.31
C ILE A 58 0.22 6.30 19.35
N ASP A 59 0.19 6.88 20.55
CA ASP A 59 -0.03 8.32 20.70
C ASP A 59 1.18 9.19 20.37
N GLU A 60 2.38 8.67 20.55
CA GLU A 60 3.62 9.47 20.53
C GLU A 60 4.44 9.34 19.23
N TYR A 61 4.02 8.48 18.31
CA TYR A 61 4.75 8.24 17.06
C TYR A 61 3.82 7.80 15.93
N PRO A 62 3.92 8.38 14.72
CA PRO A 62 3.08 7.99 13.59
C PRO A 62 3.61 6.70 12.94
N LEU A 63 3.27 5.52 13.51
CA LEU A 63 3.58 4.21 12.92
C LEU A 63 2.68 3.94 11.73
N TYR A 64 2.96 4.57 10.60
CA TYR A 64 2.17 4.44 9.39
C TYR A 64 2.24 3.05 8.76
N TYR A 65 1.09 2.53 8.38
CA TYR A 65 0.96 1.40 7.47
C TYR A 65 0.96 1.84 6.01
N ASP A 66 0.29 2.94 5.74
CA ASP A 66 0.23 3.64 4.45
C ASP A 66 -0.05 5.12 4.68
N ALA A 67 0.50 5.97 3.83
CA ALA A 67 0.34 7.41 3.94
C ALA A 67 0.66 8.12 2.61
N CYS A 68 0.25 9.38 2.55
CA CYS A 68 0.59 10.30 1.47
C CYS A 68 0.99 11.64 2.07
N ASN A 69 1.90 12.37 1.43
CA ASN A 69 2.26 13.72 1.83
C ASN A 69 1.54 14.80 0.99
N GLU A 70 1.65 16.04 1.44
CA GLU A 70 1.06 17.21 0.76
C GLU A 70 1.64 17.50 -0.64
N LYS A 71 2.69 16.77 -1.07
CA LYS A 71 3.31 16.88 -2.40
C LYS A 71 2.84 15.81 -3.37
N GLY A 72 2.05 14.84 -2.92
CA GLY A 72 1.49 13.80 -3.75
C GLY A 72 2.30 12.50 -3.78
N LEU A 73 3.38 12.39 -3.00
CA LEU A 73 4.10 11.13 -2.80
C LEU A 73 3.32 10.25 -1.83
N ALA A 74 3.10 8.98 -2.19
CA ALA A 74 2.38 8.01 -1.37
C ALA A 74 3.19 6.72 -1.17
N ILE A 75 3.07 6.11 0.01
CA ILE A 75 3.80 4.90 0.40
C ILE A 75 2.88 3.97 1.17
N ALA A 76 3.00 2.65 0.91
CA ALA A 76 2.41 1.59 1.72
C ALA A 76 3.46 0.53 2.06
N GLY A 77 3.52 0.13 3.33
CA GLY A 77 4.34 -0.98 3.80
C GLY A 77 3.51 -2.26 3.89
N LEU A 78 3.98 -3.36 3.31
CA LEU A 78 3.30 -4.64 3.26
C LEU A 78 4.17 -5.73 3.89
N ASN A 79 3.53 -6.76 4.46
CA ASN A 79 4.25 -7.88 5.06
C ASN A 79 5.05 -8.66 4.01
N PHE A 80 6.32 -8.93 4.33
CA PHE A 80 7.29 -9.60 3.45
C PHE A 80 8.08 -10.69 4.21
N ALA A 81 7.33 -11.50 4.95
CA ALA A 81 7.86 -12.52 5.84
C ALA A 81 8.83 -13.49 5.15
N GLY A 82 9.95 -13.77 5.81
CA GLY A 82 10.98 -14.71 5.32
C GLY A 82 11.90 -14.16 4.24
N ASN A 83 11.65 -12.94 3.72
CA ASN A 83 12.50 -12.31 2.70
C ASN A 83 13.15 -11.02 3.20
N ALA A 84 12.47 -10.24 4.04
CA ALA A 84 13.01 -8.99 4.56
C ALA A 84 14.23 -9.24 5.46
N VAL A 85 15.34 -8.55 5.17
CA VAL A 85 16.59 -8.60 5.95
C VAL A 85 17.00 -7.17 6.31
N TYR A 86 17.02 -6.88 7.61
CA TYR A 86 17.49 -5.61 8.14
C TYR A 86 18.93 -5.75 8.64
N ARG A 87 19.71 -4.68 8.55
CA ARG A 87 21.15 -4.70 8.69
C ARG A 87 21.63 -4.09 10.01
N GLN A 88 22.90 -4.21 10.27
CA GLN A 88 23.56 -3.44 11.33
C GLN A 88 23.83 -2.01 10.85
N PHE A 89 24.13 -1.11 11.79
CA PHE A 89 24.56 0.26 11.49
C PHE A 89 25.75 0.26 10.52
N GLU A 90 25.71 1.15 9.54
CA GLU A 90 26.76 1.33 8.52
C GLU A 90 27.19 2.81 8.50
N GLU A 91 28.49 3.09 8.66
CA GLU A 91 29.05 4.44 8.53
C GLU A 91 28.79 4.99 7.12
N ASP A 92 28.62 6.28 6.99
CA ASP A 92 28.35 7.00 5.74
C ASP A 92 26.98 6.71 5.07
N MET A 93 26.08 5.94 5.73
CA MET A 93 24.72 5.70 5.29
C MET A 93 23.70 6.40 6.19
N VAL A 94 22.53 6.71 5.63
CA VAL A 94 21.38 7.17 6.38
C VAL A 94 20.75 5.96 7.07
N ASN A 95 21.08 5.74 8.34
CA ASN A 95 20.61 4.59 9.11
C ASN A 95 19.24 4.91 9.71
N ILE A 96 18.20 4.29 9.19
CA ILE A 96 16.82 4.39 9.72
C ILE A 96 16.24 2.99 9.94
N THR A 97 15.25 2.90 10.79
CA THR A 97 14.53 1.64 11.02
C THR A 97 13.43 1.45 9.98
N PRO A 98 12.94 0.23 9.78
CA PRO A 98 11.83 -0.02 8.85
C PRO A 98 10.57 0.80 9.13
N PHE A 99 10.24 1.05 10.40
CA PHE A 99 9.07 1.85 10.78
C PHE A 99 9.29 3.37 10.59
N GLU A 100 10.55 3.81 10.45
CA GLU A 100 10.91 5.20 10.16
C GLU A 100 10.90 5.51 8.65
N LEU A 101 10.85 4.50 7.77
CA LEU A 101 10.99 4.71 6.33
C LEU A 101 9.85 5.57 5.76
N ILE A 102 8.60 5.30 6.14
CA ILE A 102 7.45 6.07 5.64
C ILE A 102 7.54 7.54 6.08
N PRO A 103 7.65 7.86 7.40
CA PRO A 103 7.74 9.27 7.82
C PRO A 103 9.00 9.96 7.31
N TYR A 104 10.13 9.26 7.14
CA TYR A 104 11.35 9.84 6.58
C TYR A 104 11.17 10.26 5.11
N LEU A 105 10.74 9.33 4.25
CA LEU A 105 10.58 9.62 2.82
C LEU A 105 9.45 10.63 2.58
N LEU A 106 8.29 10.48 3.22
CA LEU A 106 7.18 11.42 3.05
C LEU A 106 7.48 12.80 3.63
N GLY A 107 8.28 12.88 4.68
CA GLY A 107 8.68 14.14 5.27
C GLY A 107 9.72 14.91 4.43
N THR A 108 10.54 14.20 3.66
CA THR A 108 11.71 14.80 2.99
C THR A 108 11.65 14.79 1.46
N CYS A 109 10.85 13.92 0.85
CA CYS A 109 10.77 13.76 -0.60
C CYS A 109 9.41 14.22 -1.13
N SER A 110 9.42 14.89 -2.27
CA SER A 110 8.22 15.38 -2.96
C SER A 110 7.76 14.46 -4.11
N SER A 111 8.60 13.52 -4.52
CA SER A 111 8.36 12.64 -5.68
C SER A 111 9.05 11.29 -5.53
N VAL A 112 8.65 10.32 -6.36
CA VAL A 112 9.33 9.02 -6.46
C VAL A 112 10.78 9.18 -6.90
N SER A 113 11.07 10.14 -7.78
CA SER A 113 12.46 10.43 -8.21
C SER A 113 13.35 10.83 -7.04
N GLU A 114 12.89 11.74 -6.16
CA GLU A 114 13.63 12.11 -4.94
C GLU A 114 13.73 10.95 -3.95
N ALA A 115 12.65 10.16 -3.81
CA ALA A 115 12.67 8.96 -2.97
C ALA A 115 13.71 7.93 -3.45
N ARG A 116 13.89 7.75 -4.78
CA ARG A 116 14.95 6.88 -5.33
C ARG A 116 16.35 7.34 -4.92
N GLU A 117 16.60 8.64 -5.02
CA GLU A 117 17.91 9.22 -4.63
C GLU A 117 18.17 9.02 -3.14
N ALA A 118 17.14 9.22 -2.31
CA ALA A 118 17.23 8.99 -0.86
C ALA A 118 17.48 7.51 -0.54
N LEU A 119 16.74 6.59 -1.18
CA LEU A 119 16.87 5.14 -1.00
C LEU A 119 18.27 4.62 -1.34
N GLY A 120 18.96 5.25 -2.28
CA GLY A 120 20.36 4.92 -2.61
C GLY A 120 21.35 5.19 -1.47
N LYS A 121 20.95 5.93 -0.43
CA LYS A 121 21.76 6.27 0.74
C LYS A 121 21.23 5.67 2.05
N ILE A 122 20.09 5.01 2.02
CA ILE A 122 19.43 4.44 3.21
C ILE A 122 19.98 3.05 3.52
N ASN A 123 20.27 2.84 4.79
CA ASN A 123 20.48 1.53 5.40
C ASN A 123 19.36 1.26 6.41
N LEU A 124 18.59 0.19 6.20
CA LEU A 124 17.52 -0.21 7.11
C LEU A 124 18.10 -1.03 8.26
N VAL A 125 18.13 -0.44 9.47
CA VAL A 125 18.76 -1.04 10.65
C VAL A 125 17.78 -1.89 11.45
N ASN A 126 18.30 -3.00 12.01
CA ASN A 126 17.56 -3.95 12.82
C ASN A 126 17.45 -3.45 14.28
N ILE A 127 16.54 -2.50 14.52
CA ILE A 127 16.22 -1.96 15.85
C ILE A 127 14.70 -1.97 16.03
N ASN A 128 14.20 -2.67 17.04
CA ASN A 128 12.79 -2.74 17.37
C ASN A 128 12.23 -1.36 17.77
N PHE A 129 10.93 -1.15 17.55
CA PHE A 129 10.24 0.02 18.05
C PHE A 129 10.21 0.05 19.58
N ALA A 130 9.81 -1.08 20.19
CA ALA A 130 9.84 -1.35 21.61
C ALA A 130 10.09 -2.86 21.82
N ASP A 131 10.35 -3.29 23.06
CA ASP A 131 10.60 -4.72 23.37
C ASP A 131 9.38 -5.59 23.03
N GLU A 132 8.16 -5.05 23.26
CA GLU A 132 6.89 -5.72 22.96
C GLU A 132 6.44 -5.55 21.49
N LEU A 133 7.10 -4.69 20.72
CA LEU A 133 6.81 -4.42 19.33
C LEU A 133 8.05 -4.68 18.45
N PRO A 134 8.33 -5.96 18.14
CA PRO A 134 9.44 -6.31 17.26
C PRO A 134 9.23 -5.79 15.85
N LEU A 135 10.31 -5.68 15.07
CA LEU A 135 10.24 -5.27 13.68
C LEU A 135 9.37 -6.22 12.85
N SER A 136 8.43 -5.65 12.13
CA SER A 136 7.71 -6.36 11.08
C SER A 136 8.61 -6.51 9.84
N PRO A 137 8.63 -7.71 9.21
CA PRO A 137 9.29 -7.88 7.92
C PRO A 137 8.47 -7.20 6.84
N LEU A 138 8.98 -6.09 6.28
CA LEU A 138 8.24 -5.25 5.34
C LEU A 138 8.96 -5.10 4.00
N HIS A 139 8.18 -4.84 2.96
CA HIS A 139 8.56 -4.20 1.71
C HIS A 139 7.54 -3.09 1.39
N TRP A 140 7.87 -2.20 0.47
CA TRP A 140 7.06 -1.00 0.26
C TRP A 140 6.75 -0.76 -1.21
N MET A 141 5.55 -0.26 -1.47
CA MET A 141 5.20 0.38 -2.72
C MET A 141 5.21 1.88 -2.51
N ILE A 142 5.89 2.61 -3.39
CA ILE A 142 5.97 4.07 -3.41
C ILE A 142 5.47 4.53 -4.76
N SER A 143 4.60 5.54 -4.79
CA SER A 143 4.00 6.02 -6.03
C SER A 143 3.69 7.51 -5.98
N ASP A 144 3.81 8.15 -7.12
CA ASP A 144 3.30 9.49 -7.42
C ASP A 144 2.53 9.47 -8.76
N GLU A 145 2.15 10.61 -9.30
CA GLU A 145 1.42 10.71 -10.57
C GLU A 145 2.23 10.27 -11.80
N VAL A 146 3.55 10.16 -11.67
CA VAL A 146 4.46 9.87 -12.80
C VAL A 146 4.86 8.40 -12.82
N GLU A 147 5.22 7.84 -11.67
CA GLU A 147 5.78 6.50 -11.58
C GLU A 147 5.42 5.77 -10.27
N ALA A 148 5.67 4.47 -10.27
CA ALA A 148 5.60 3.63 -9.08
C ALA A 148 6.84 2.75 -8.98
N ILE A 149 7.31 2.53 -7.74
CA ILE A 149 8.44 1.65 -7.42
C ILE A 149 8.09 0.69 -6.30
N VAL A 150 8.86 -0.40 -6.23
CA VAL A 150 8.84 -1.33 -5.10
C VAL A 150 10.21 -1.36 -4.45
N VAL A 151 10.22 -1.31 -3.13
CA VAL A 151 11.43 -1.32 -2.31
C VAL A 151 11.45 -2.58 -1.46
N GLU A 152 12.47 -3.42 -1.62
CA GLU A 152 12.61 -4.71 -0.94
C GLU A 152 13.99 -4.83 -0.26
N PRO A 153 14.03 -4.97 1.09
CA PRO A 153 15.26 -5.22 1.83
C PRO A 153 15.62 -6.71 1.76
N LEU A 154 16.35 -7.11 0.74
CA LEU A 154 16.75 -8.50 0.54
C LEU A 154 18.12 -8.81 1.18
N ALA A 155 18.48 -10.09 1.23
CA ALA A 155 19.76 -10.54 1.79
C ALA A 155 20.98 -9.93 1.07
N ASP A 156 20.86 -9.62 -0.22
CA ASP A 156 21.90 -9.01 -1.06
C ASP A 156 21.80 -7.47 -1.16
N GLY A 157 20.90 -6.83 -0.41
CA GLY A 157 20.77 -5.37 -0.29
C GLY A 157 19.35 -4.85 -0.41
N LEU A 158 19.22 -3.52 -0.27
CA LEU A 158 17.98 -2.80 -0.54
C LEU A 158 17.79 -2.72 -2.06
N LYS A 159 16.74 -3.37 -2.57
CA LYS A 159 16.41 -3.36 -4.00
C LYS A 159 15.30 -2.36 -4.27
N VAL A 160 15.44 -1.64 -5.37
CA VAL A 160 14.41 -0.72 -5.88
C VAL A 160 14.05 -1.16 -7.30
N TYR A 161 12.80 -1.55 -7.50
CA TYR A 161 12.28 -2.01 -8.77
C TYR A 161 11.31 -1.00 -9.36
N ASP A 162 11.35 -0.81 -10.68
CA ASP A 162 10.24 -0.13 -11.38
C ASP A 162 8.99 -1.00 -11.31
N ASN A 163 7.85 -0.36 -11.02
CA ASN A 163 6.57 -1.06 -10.92
C ASN A 163 5.61 -0.66 -12.05
N PRO A 164 5.74 -1.27 -13.25
CA PRO A 164 4.92 -0.90 -14.41
C PRO A 164 3.45 -1.33 -14.28
N VAL A 165 3.15 -2.25 -13.38
CA VAL A 165 1.78 -2.76 -13.16
C VAL A 165 1.03 -2.02 -12.06
N GLY A 166 1.72 -1.20 -11.26
CA GLY A 166 1.11 -0.40 -10.20
C GLY A 166 0.41 -1.23 -9.11
N VAL A 167 0.94 -2.41 -8.79
CA VAL A 167 0.43 -3.33 -7.77
C VAL A 167 1.57 -3.90 -6.95
N LEU A 168 1.34 -4.12 -5.66
CA LEU A 168 2.19 -4.90 -4.78
C LEU A 168 1.32 -5.74 -3.86
N THR A 169 1.72 -7.00 -3.64
CA THR A 169 1.12 -7.88 -2.63
C THR A 169 2.17 -8.28 -1.59
N ASN A 170 2.38 -9.55 -1.32
CA ASN A 170 3.37 -10.02 -0.35
C ASN A 170 4.45 -10.87 -1.07
N ASN A 171 4.77 -12.08 -0.53
CA ASN A 171 5.68 -13.04 -1.17
C ASN A 171 5.12 -13.58 -2.50
N PRO A 172 5.98 -13.98 -3.44
CA PRO A 172 7.44 -13.91 -3.45
C PRO A 172 7.97 -12.49 -3.75
N PRO A 173 9.32 -12.29 -3.81
CA PRO A 173 9.91 -11.03 -4.25
C PRO A 173 9.33 -10.50 -5.56
N PHE A 174 9.31 -9.19 -5.71
CA PHE A 174 8.57 -8.48 -6.76
C PHE A 174 9.00 -8.85 -8.18
N ASP A 175 10.29 -9.05 -8.43
CA ASP A 175 10.81 -9.50 -9.72
C ASP A 175 10.19 -10.84 -10.16
N LYS A 176 9.97 -11.74 -9.20
CA LYS A 176 9.33 -13.05 -9.44
C LYS A 176 7.83 -12.89 -9.67
N GLN A 177 7.16 -11.97 -8.97
CA GLN A 177 5.75 -11.67 -9.22
C GLN A 177 5.55 -11.10 -10.63
N LEU A 178 6.40 -10.15 -11.05
CA LEU A 178 6.38 -9.63 -12.43
C LEU A 178 6.60 -10.75 -13.46
N PHE A 179 7.60 -11.61 -13.24
CA PHE A 179 7.85 -12.75 -14.13
C PHE A 179 6.63 -13.67 -14.20
N TYR A 180 5.97 -13.93 -13.09
CA TYR A 180 4.80 -14.80 -13.00
C TYR A 180 3.61 -14.30 -13.81
N LEU A 181 3.46 -12.98 -14.00
CA LEU A 181 2.42 -12.40 -14.86
C LEU A 181 2.48 -12.89 -16.33
N ASN A 182 3.62 -13.40 -16.80
CA ASN A 182 3.71 -13.99 -18.13
C ASN A 182 2.73 -15.15 -18.33
N ASN A 183 2.33 -15.86 -17.27
CA ASN A 183 1.34 -16.93 -17.34
C ASN A 183 -0.06 -16.41 -17.69
N TYR A 184 -0.33 -15.12 -17.47
CA TYR A 184 -1.62 -14.47 -17.65
C TYR A 184 -1.69 -13.52 -18.85
N ARG A 185 -0.64 -13.49 -19.69
CA ARG A 185 -0.55 -12.57 -20.84
C ARG A 185 -1.64 -12.78 -21.89
N GLY A 186 -2.34 -13.90 -21.85
CA GLY A 186 -3.47 -14.20 -22.73
C GLY A 186 -4.83 -13.69 -22.24
N LEU A 187 -4.89 -13.18 -21.00
CA LEU A 187 -6.13 -12.64 -20.44
C LEU A 187 -6.53 -11.33 -21.12
N SER A 188 -7.84 -11.14 -21.30
CA SER A 188 -8.43 -9.98 -21.95
C SER A 188 -9.81 -9.66 -21.35
N ASN A 189 -10.23 -8.40 -21.42
CA ASN A 189 -11.62 -8.00 -21.14
C ASN A 189 -12.57 -8.32 -22.32
N LYS A 190 -12.04 -8.80 -23.46
CA LYS A 190 -12.80 -9.25 -24.63
C LYS A 190 -12.84 -10.78 -24.67
N ASN A 191 -13.94 -11.34 -25.13
CA ASN A 191 -14.01 -12.77 -25.36
C ASN A 191 -13.01 -13.21 -26.45
N PRO A 192 -12.31 -14.37 -26.26
CA PRO A 192 -11.33 -14.84 -27.21
C PRO A 192 -11.99 -15.39 -28.47
N GLU A 193 -11.28 -15.30 -29.61
CA GLU A 193 -11.64 -16.05 -30.80
C GLU A 193 -11.47 -17.56 -30.56
N ASN A 194 -12.32 -18.38 -31.19
CA ASN A 194 -12.20 -19.81 -31.13
C ASN A 194 -10.99 -20.31 -31.93
N THR A 195 -9.93 -20.70 -31.25
CA THR A 195 -8.70 -21.27 -31.85
C THR A 195 -8.49 -22.76 -31.52
N PHE A 196 -9.50 -23.42 -30.91
CA PHE A 196 -9.35 -24.79 -30.39
C PHE A 196 -9.36 -25.90 -31.46
N GLY A 197 -9.66 -25.56 -32.70
CA GLY A 197 -9.61 -26.52 -33.82
C GLY A 197 -10.92 -27.28 -34.06
N VAL A 198 -11.94 -27.07 -33.27
CA VAL A 198 -13.31 -27.51 -33.46
C VAL A 198 -14.25 -26.32 -33.26
N ASP A 199 -15.46 -26.38 -33.81
CA ASP A 199 -16.44 -25.32 -33.67
C ASP A 199 -17.03 -25.33 -32.27
N LEU A 200 -16.69 -24.32 -31.49
CA LEU A 200 -17.16 -24.10 -30.10
C LEU A 200 -17.91 -22.78 -30.00
N GLU A 201 -19.05 -22.82 -29.34
CA GLU A 201 -19.88 -21.64 -29.14
C GLU A 201 -19.42 -20.81 -27.93
N GLU A 202 -19.50 -19.50 -28.08
CA GLU A 202 -19.41 -18.55 -26.96
C GLU A 202 -20.68 -18.63 -26.12
N TYR A 203 -20.58 -19.02 -24.85
CA TYR A 203 -21.74 -19.22 -23.98
C TYR A 203 -21.99 -18.06 -22.98
N SER A 204 -21.02 -17.16 -22.80
CA SER A 204 -21.19 -15.98 -21.92
C SER A 204 -20.21 -14.84 -22.24
N ARG A 205 -20.48 -13.67 -21.69
CA ARG A 205 -19.53 -12.54 -21.64
C ARG A 205 -18.48 -12.80 -20.57
N GLY A 206 -17.29 -12.16 -20.69
CA GLY A 206 -16.21 -12.26 -19.72
C GLY A 206 -15.32 -13.49 -19.86
N MET A 207 -15.49 -14.30 -20.93
CA MET A 207 -14.68 -15.49 -21.16
C MET A 207 -13.21 -15.18 -21.43
N GLY A 208 -12.85 -13.94 -21.78
CA GLY A 208 -11.46 -13.53 -21.92
C GLY A 208 -10.66 -13.52 -20.62
N ALA A 209 -11.34 -13.57 -19.48
CA ALA A 209 -10.73 -13.67 -18.16
C ALA A 209 -10.66 -15.13 -17.63
N ILE A 210 -11.00 -16.14 -18.45
CA ILE A 210 -10.88 -17.56 -18.04
C ILE A 210 -9.42 -17.86 -17.71
N GLY A 211 -9.18 -18.36 -16.49
CA GLY A 211 -7.84 -18.60 -15.95
C GLY A 211 -7.31 -17.48 -15.05
N LEU A 212 -8.05 -16.37 -14.91
CA LEU A 212 -7.74 -15.37 -13.88
C LEU A 212 -7.89 -16.02 -12.50
N PRO A 213 -6.86 -15.96 -11.63
CA PRO A 213 -6.91 -16.64 -10.34
C PRO A 213 -7.96 -16.02 -9.41
N GLY A 214 -8.62 -16.86 -8.63
CA GLY A 214 -9.69 -16.46 -7.69
C GLY A 214 -9.36 -16.69 -6.23
N ASP A 215 -8.26 -17.39 -5.93
CA ASP A 215 -7.83 -17.62 -4.55
C ASP A 215 -7.15 -16.38 -3.93
N LEU A 216 -6.97 -16.42 -2.60
CA LEU A 216 -6.47 -15.29 -1.82
C LEU A 216 -4.94 -15.30 -1.62
N SER A 217 -4.20 -16.23 -2.26
CA SER A 217 -2.74 -16.23 -2.17
C SER A 217 -2.14 -14.94 -2.77
N SER A 218 -0.95 -14.59 -2.31
CA SER A 218 -0.27 -13.34 -2.71
C SER A 218 -0.11 -13.23 -4.24
N ALA A 219 0.39 -14.29 -4.89
CA ALA A 219 0.61 -14.29 -6.34
C ALA A 219 -0.70 -14.21 -7.14
N SER A 220 -1.76 -14.85 -6.65
CA SER A 220 -3.10 -14.79 -7.25
C SER A 220 -3.72 -13.41 -7.11
N ARG A 221 -3.63 -12.79 -5.94
CA ARG A 221 -4.09 -11.40 -5.71
C ARG A 221 -3.32 -10.42 -6.59
N PHE A 222 -1.99 -10.60 -6.73
CA PHE A 222 -1.18 -9.77 -7.60
C PHE A 222 -1.67 -9.81 -9.05
N ALA A 223 -1.82 -11.01 -9.62
CA ALA A 223 -2.30 -11.18 -10.98
C ALA A 223 -3.73 -10.64 -11.17
N LYS A 224 -4.62 -10.89 -10.20
CA LYS A 224 -6.01 -10.45 -10.25
C LYS A 224 -6.13 -8.92 -10.19
N VAL A 225 -5.42 -8.27 -9.29
CA VAL A 225 -5.45 -6.79 -9.19
C VAL A 225 -4.77 -6.16 -10.39
N ALA A 226 -3.64 -6.70 -10.88
CA ALA A 226 -2.99 -6.21 -12.10
C ALA A 226 -3.93 -6.25 -13.31
N PHE A 227 -4.67 -7.36 -13.51
CA PHE A 227 -5.67 -7.48 -14.56
C PHE A 227 -6.84 -6.51 -14.35
N THR A 228 -7.41 -6.47 -13.14
CA THR A 228 -8.56 -5.62 -12.82
C THR A 228 -8.21 -4.15 -13.02
N ARG A 229 -7.07 -3.69 -12.49
CA ARG A 229 -6.58 -2.33 -12.64
C ARG A 229 -6.38 -1.93 -14.10
N ALA A 230 -5.72 -2.79 -14.88
CA ALA A 230 -5.43 -2.52 -16.30
C ALA A 230 -6.67 -2.43 -17.19
N ASN A 231 -7.77 -3.06 -16.78
CA ASN A 231 -9.04 -3.08 -17.52
C ASN A 231 -10.14 -2.25 -16.85
N SER A 232 -9.83 -1.57 -15.74
CA SER A 232 -10.76 -0.70 -15.05
C SER A 232 -11.04 0.58 -15.86
N TYR A 233 -12.29 1.02 -15.82
CA TYR A 233 -12.76 2.26 -16.42
C TYR A 233 -13.62 3.02 -15.40
N SER A 234 -13.41 4.30 -15.30
CA SER A 234 -14.28 5.25 -14.61
C SER A 234 -14.36 6.56 -15.40
N ASP A 235 -15.35 7.37 -15.13
CA ASP A 235 -15.26 8.77 -15.49
C ASP A 235 -14.11 9.43 -14.73
N ASN A 236 -13.60 10.53 -15.24
CA ASN A 236 -12.39 11.17 -14.69
C ASN A 236 -12.65 11.99 -13.42
N ASP A 237 -13.93 12.17 -13.03
CA ASP A 237 -14.24 12.85 -11.78
C ASP A 237 -13.79 12.05 -10.55
N GLU A 238 -13.58 12.76 -9.44
CA GLU A 238 -13.03 12.17 -8.22
C GLU A 238 -13.92 11.08 -7.64
N ALA A 239 -15.25 11.28 -7.61
CA ALA A 239 -16.16 10.31 -7.02
C ALA A 239 -16.16 8.99 -7.80
N SER A 240 -16.21 9.05 -9.13
CA SER A 240 -16.13 7.89 -10.02
C SER A 240 -14.78 7.18 -9.87
N SER A 241 -13.67 7.94 -9.83
CA SER A 241 -12.32 7.39 -9.71
C SER A 241 -12.09 6.73 -8.34
N VAL A 242 -12.51 7.35 -7.24
CA VAL A 242 -12.46 6.77 -5.89
C VAL A 242 -13.30 5.50 -5.81
N GLY A 243 -14.55 5.53 -6.31
CA GLY A 243 -15.41 4.35 -6.37
C GLY A 243 -14.77 3.20 -7.13
N GLN A 244 -14.19 3.47 -8.31
CA GLN A 244 -13.49 2.46 -9.11
C GLN A 244 -12.25 1.92 -8.39
N PHE A 245 -11.50 2.76 -7.69
CA PHE A 245 -10.35 2.31 -6.89
C PHE A 245 -10.77 1.29 -5.82
N PHE A 246 -11.86 1.55 -5.10
CA PHE A 246 -12.40 0.59 -4.13
C PHE A 246 -12.87 -0.72 -4.80
N HIS A 247 -13.38 -0.67 -6.03
CA HIS A 247 -13.72 -1.88 -6.79
C HIS A 247 -12.47 -2.66 -7.22
N ILE A 248 -11.38 -1.99 -7.60
CA ILE A 248 -10.11 -2.64 -7.92
C ILE A 248 -9.62 -3.46 -6.72
N LEU A 249 -9.47 -2.84 -5.56
CA LEU A 249 -9.01 -3.51 -4.34
C LEU A 249 -10.06 -4.47 -3.75
N GLY A 250 -11.35 -4.17 -3.89
CA GLY A 250 -12.45 -5.05 -3.51
C GLY A 250 -12.43 -6.40 -4.23
N SER A 251 -11.80 -6.47 -5.43
CA SER A 251 -11.66 -7.73 -6.16
C SER A 251 -10.83 -8.79 -5.40
N VAL A 252 -10.01 -8.38 -4.43
CA VAL A 252 -9.14 -9.23 -3.61
C VAL A 252 -9.29 -8.98 -2.11
N GLU A 253 -10.39 -8.35 -1.72
CA GLU A 253 -10.75 -8.18 -0.30
C GLU A 253 -10.89 -9.55 0.36
N GLN A 254 -10.29 -9.72 1.54
CA GLN A 254 -10.31 -10.99 2.26
C GLN A 254 -11.47 -11.02 3.24
N GLN A 255 -12.31 -12.05 3.08
CA GLN A 255 -13.47 -12.29 3.94
C GLN A 255 -13.03 -13.03 5.20
N ASN A 256 -13.54 -12.60 6.36
CA ASN A 256 -13.29 -13.27 7.64
C ASN A 256 -13.73 -14.73 7.58
N GLY A 257 -12.86 -15.65 7.95
CA GLY A 257 -13.07 -17.10 7.89
C GLY A 257 -12.48 -17.78 6.65
N CYS A 258 -12.06 -17.02 5.60
CA CYS A 258 -11.54 -17.61 4.36
C CYS A 258 -10.03 -17.84 4.37
N THR A 259 -9.29 -17.16 5.25
CA THR A 259 -7.84 -17.32 5.39
C THR A 259 -7.50 -17.63 6.85
N PHE A 260 -7.26 -18.91 7.12
CA PHE A 260 -6.87 -19.41 8.43
C PHE A 260 -5.41 -19.10 8.73
N ILE A 261 -5.11 -18.76 9.99
CA ILE A 261 -3.74 -18.71 10.52
C ILE A 261 -3.58 -19.81 11.57
N ASP A 262 -2.35 -20.13 11.98
CA ASP A 262 -2.03 -21.25 12.90
C ASP A 262 -2.57 -21.07 14.36
N ASP A 263 -3.52 -20.17 14.57
CA ASP A 263 -4.28 -20.00 15.80
C ASP A 263 -5.75 -20.38 15.56
N PRO A 264 -6.34 -21.34 16.31
CA PRO A 264 -7.63 -21.95 16.00
C PRO A 264 -8.84 -21.01 16.01
N ASN A 265 -8.68 -19.76 16.42
CA ASN A 265 -9.78 -18.77 16.49
C ASN A 265 -9.49 -17.49 15.68
N LEU A 266 -8.38 -17.43 14.93
CA LEU A 266 -8.00 -16.26 14.19
C LEU A 266 -7.99 -16.51 12.69
N PHE A 267 -8.55 -15.56 11.96
CA PHE A 267 -8.58 -15.54 10.51
C PHE A 267 -8.06 -14.20 10.02
N GLU A 268 -7.29 -14.22 8.96
CA GLU A 268 -6.92 -12.99 8.30
C GLU A 268 -8.08 -12.46 7.46
N TYR A 269 -8.36 -11.16 7.57
CA TYR A 269 -9.39 -10.46 6.80
C TYR A 269 -8.98 -9.00 6.53
N THR A 270 -9.64 -8.35 5.59
CA THR A 270 -9.37 -6.95 5.26
C THR A 270 -9.95 -6.03 6.35
N ILE A 271 -9.12 -5.54 7.26
CA ILE A 271 -9.53 -4.65 8.35
C ILE A 271 -10.00 -3.31 7.79
N TYR A 272 -9.24 -2.74 6.85
CA TYR A 272 -9.62 -1.54 6.11
C TYR A 272 -9.09 -1.55 4.67
N THR A 273 -9.74 -0.75 3.82
CA THR A 273 -9.23 -0.35 2.52
C THR A 273 -9.04 1.17 2.51
N SER A 274 -7.85 1.64 2.12
CA SER A 274 -7.53 3.06 1.93
C SER A 274 -7.45 3.44 0.46
N CYS A 275 -7.72 4.70 0.16
CA CYS A 275 -7.54 5.34 -1.14
C CYS A 275 -7.16 6.80 -0.93
N TYR A 276 -5.99 7.22 -1.38
CA TYR A 276 -5.55 8.61 -1.36
C TYR A 276 -5.75 9.22 -2.74
N ASN A 277 -6.47 10.35 -2.84
CA ASN A 277 -6.28 11.26 -3.96
C ASN A 277 -5.02 12.06 -3.65
N THR A 278 -3.89 11.69 -4.24
CA THR A 278 -2.58 12.25 -3.85
C THR A 278 -2.39 13.67 -4.33
N ASN A 279 -3.02 14.07 -5.44
CA ASN A 279 -2.98 15.45 -5.95
C ASN A 279 -3.71 16.43 -5.02
N ARG A 280 -4.71 15.94 -4.26
CA ARG A 280 -5.52 16.74 -3.34
C ARG A 280 -5.20 16.45 -1.87
N ALA A 281 -4.35 15.48 -1.58
CA ALA A 281 -4.04 14.99 -0.24
C ALA A 281 -5.32 14.66 0.58
N ILE A 282 -6.27 13.95 -0.04
CA ILE A 282 -7.49 13.48 0.60
C ILE A 282 -7.39 11.96 0.77
N LEU A 283 -7.51 11.50 2.01
CA LEU A 283 -7.64 10.09 2.34
C LEU A 283 -9.11 9.70 2.35
N TYR A 284 -9.45 8.67 1.58
CA TYR A 284 -10.71 7.95 1.63
C TYR A 284 -10.46 6.57 2.23
N TYR A 285 -11.36 6.08 3.07
CA TYR A 285 -11.26 4.73 3.61
C TYR A 285 -12.64 4.11 3.84
N ARG A 286 -12.66 2.79 3.90
CA ARG A 286 -13.75 1.98 4.46
C ARG A 286 -13.14 0.91 5.34
N THR A 287 -13.93 0.37 6.27
CA THR A 287 -13.52 -0.75 7.14
C THR A 287 -14.31 -2.01 6.82
N TYR A 288 -13.91 -3.14 7.40
CA TYR A 288 -14.64 -4.38 7.22
C TYR A 288 -16.11 -4.30 7.72
N HIS A 289 -16.33 -3.56 8.79
CA HIS A 289 -17.64 -3.41 9.43
C HIS A 289 -18.40 -2.17 8.97
N ASN A 290 -17.81 -1.33 8.12
CA ASN A 290 -18.46 -0.15 7.56
C ASN A 290 -18.08 0.01 6.07
N SER A 291 -19.06 -0.27 5.21
CA SER A 291 -18.90 -0.18 3.75
C SER A 291 -18.96 1.26 3.22
N GLN A 292 -19.37 2.24 4.04
CA GLN A 292 -19.41 3.64 3.66
C GLN A 292 -18.00 4.20 3.52
N ILE A 293 -17.78 4.95 2.43
CA ILE A 293 -16.51 5.63 2.20
C ILE A 293 -16.47 6.91 3.03
N THR A 294 -15.51 6.97 3.96
CA THR A 294 -15.23 8.16 4.78
C THR A 294 -14.04 8.91 4.20
N ALA A 295 -14.09 10.24 4.22
CA ALA A 295 -13.02 11.09 3.69
C ALA A 295 -12.42 11.99 4.78
N VAL A 296 -11.09 12.13 4.77
CA VAL A 296 -10.34 13.10 5.59
C VAL A 296 -9.44 13.91 4.66
N ASP A 297 -9.59 15.22 4.69
CA ASP A 297 -8.86 16.16 3.84
C ASP A 297 -7.74 16.82 4.63
N LEU A 298 -6.49 16.55 4.23
CA LEU A 298 -5.29 17.09 4.89
C LEU A 298 -5.33 18.62 5.01
N TYR A 299 -5.82 19.32 3.99
CA TYR A 299 -5.82 20.79 3.96
C TYR A 299 -6.92 21.44 4.82
N ARG A 300 -7.79 20.64 5.45
CA ARG A 300 -8.72 21.13 6.47
C ARG A 300 -8.12 21.15 7.86
N GLU A 301 -6.93 20.57 8.02
CA GLU A 301 -6.24 20.48 9.31
C GLU A 301 -5.28 21.66 9.54
N ASN A 302 -4.86 21.86 10.79
CA ASN A 302 -3.82 22.83 11.12
C ASN A 302 -2.44 22.26 10.79
N LEU A 303 -1.99 22.47 9.55
CA LEU A 303 -0.73 21.91 9.05
C LEU A 303 0.53 22.54 9.68
N ASP A 304 0.41 23.63 10.40
CA ASP A 304 1.51 24.29 11.10
C ASP A 304 1.54 23.95 12.61
N SER A 305 0.69 23.00 13.05
CA SER A 305 0.74 22.44 14.41
C SER A 305 2.05 21.68 14.65
N SER A 306 2.41 21.54 15.94
CA SER A 306 3.49 20.67 16.41
C SER A 306 2.96 19.38 17.07
N GLU A 307 1.67 19.11 16.98
CA GLU A 307 1.02 17.95 17.59
C GLU A 307 0.34 17.11 16.52
N LEU A 308 0.36 15.78 16.69
CA LEU A 308 -0.37 14.85 15.82
C LEU A 308 -1.88 15.08 15.93
N ILE A 309 -2.59 14.95 14.81
CA ILE A 309 -4.05 14.97 14.76
C ILE A 309 -4.53 13.56 14.41
N ASN A 310 -5.37 12.99 15.27
CA ASN A 310 -5.80 11.60 15.15
C ASN A 310 -7.33 11.49 15.11
N TYR A 311 -7.82 10.62 14.20
CA TYR A 311 -9.24 10.26 14.07
C TYR A 311 -9.38 8.74 14.13
N LEU A 312 -10.23 8.25 15.02
CA LEU A 312 -10.57 6.81 15.01
C LEU A 312 -11.27 6.44 13.70
N LEU A 313 -10.98 5.27 13.18
CA LEU A 313 -11.71 4.74 12.03
C LEU A 313 -13.19 4.52 12.41
N ILE A 314 -14.10 4.89 11.52
CA ILE A 314 -15.53 4.66 11.70
C ILE A 314 -15.84 3.21 11.31
N ASN A 315 -16.06 2.37 12.32
CA ASN A 315 -16.27 0.93 12.16
C ASN A 315 -17.75 0.50 12.18
N GLU A 316 -18.68 1.40 12.47
CA GLU A 316 -20.10 1.11 12.53
C GLU A 316 -20.83 1.78 11.36
N GLU A 317 -21.65 1.04 10.64
CA GLU A 317 -22.56 1.58 9.63
C GLU A 317 -23.61 2.49 10.30
N GLN A 318 -23.87 3.66 9.71
CA GLN A 318 -24.82 4.66 10.20
C GLN A 318 -26.18 4.51 9.49
#